data_6d9ba12588e94552bee83455f8720ae9
#
_entry.id   6d9ba12588e94552bee83455f8720ae9
#
_cell.length_a   1.000
_cell.length_b   1.000
_cell.length_c   1.000
_cell.angle_alpha   90.00
_cell.angle_beta   90.00
_cell.angle_gamma   90.00
#
_symmetry.space_group_name_H-M   'P 1'
#
loop_
_entity.id
_entity.type
_entity.pdbx_description
1 polymer ?
#
loop_
_entity_poly.entity_id
_entity_poly.type
_entity_poly.pdbx_seq_one_letter_code
_entity_poly.pdbx_strand_id
1 'polypeptide(L)'
;MLLIKNGRVVDPKSGFDQVADVLVDGKKVVKIADAIEEAGAEVIDATGLVVAPGLVDIHVHFREPGQTHKEDIHTGALAAAAGGFTSVVMMANTTPTISDVETLKEVLASAAKENVHVYTNATVTKNFDGKTLTDFKALLENGALSFSDDGIPLQSTKVLKEALDLAKANNTFVAVHEEDPELNGILGFNEGIARDKFHFCGATGVAEYSMIARDVMIAYDRGAHLHIQHLSKAESVKVVEFAQQLGANITAEAAPQHFSKTEDLLLIKGSAAKMNPPLRTEKDRLAVIEGLKSGVISVIVTDHAPHHADEKNVDDITKAPSGMTGLETSLSLGLTNLVATGDLTLSELLAKMTINPSSMYDFDAGYLAENGPADIVIFADKEERVVSDHFASKASNSPFIGEKLQGVIKYTICDGDIVYKA
;
A
#
# COMPACT_ATOMS: atom_id res chain seq x y z
N MET A 1 30.57 -0.15 6.21
CA MET A 1 29.92 -1.38 6.77
C MET A 1 29.05 -0.99 7.95
N LEU A 2 27.90 -1.63 8.09
CA LEU A 2 26.98 -1.46 9.20
C LEU A 2 26.75 -2.84 9.85
N LEU A 3 26.81 -2.92 11.17
CA LEU A 3 26.60 -4.14 11.94
C LEU A 3 25.41 -3.97 12.88
N ILE A 4 24.32 -4.68 12.61
CA ILE A 4 23.12 -4.72 13.45
C ILE A 4 23.27 -5.92 14.40
N LYS A 5 23.31 -5.67 15.72
CA LYS A 5 23.57 -6.69 16.74
C LYS A 5 22.36 -7.02 17.58
N ASN A 6 22.26 -8.29 17.99
CA ASN A 6 21.32 -8.78 19.01
C ASN A 6 19.83 -8.62 18.65
N GLY A 7 19.48 -8.35 17.38
CA GLY A 7 18.09 -8.18 16.97
C GLY A 7 17.37 -9.51 16.74
N ARG A 8 16.05 -9.55 16.97
CA ARG A 8 15.21 -10.66 16.48
C ARG A 8 15.05 -10.49 14.97
N VAL A 9 15.82 -11.24 14.20
CA VAL A 9 15.74 -11.24 12.74
C VAL A 9 14.54 -12.07 12.30
N VAL A 10 13.63 -11.44 11.54
CA VAL A 10 12.41 -12.11 11.03
C VAL A 10 12.39 -11.94 9.51
N ASP A 11 12.57 -13.04 8.79
CA ASP A 11 12.45 -13.07 7.32
C ASP A 11 11.30 -13.98 6.90
N PRO A 12 10.17 -13.43 6.43
CA PRO A 12 9.01 -14.23 6.01
C PRO A 12 9.29 -15.16 4.83
N LYS A 13 10.23 -14.80 3.93
CA LYS A 13 10.54 -15.59 2.74
C LYS A 13 11.19 -16.92 3.09
N SER A 14 12.12 -16.93 4.01
CA SER A 14 12.84 -18.14 4.46
C SER A 14 12.20 -18.80 5.68
N GLY A 15 11.32 -18.10 6.41
CA GLY A 15 10.80 -18.51 7.69
C GLY A 15 11.80 -18.36 8.85
N PHE A 16 12.87 -17.57 8.65
CA PHE A 16 13.86 -17.31 9.71
C PHE A 16 13.24 -16.38 10.78
N ASP A 17 13.30 -16.77 12.04
CA ASP A 17 12.80 -15.99 13.19
C ASP A 17 13.65 -16.32 14.43
N GLN A 18 14.80 -15.68 14.57
CA GLN A 18 15.75 -15.90 15.66
C GLN A 18 16.53 -14.64 15.99
N VAL A 19 17.12 -14.58 17.18
CA VAL A 19 18.09 -13.53 17.52
C VAL A 19 19.38 -13.79 16.76
N ALA A 20 19.83 -12.80 15.99
CA ALA A 20 21.04 -12.88 15.19
C ALA A 20 21.61 -11.47 14.93
N ASP A 21 22.89 -11.43 14.52
CA ASP A 21 23.54 -10.24 14.01
C ASP A 21 23.45 -10.22 12.48
N VAL A 22 23.32 -9.02 11.91
CA VAL A 22 23.29 -8.78 10.47
C VAL A 22 24.40 -7.82 10.09
N LEU A 23 25.31 -8.25 9.22
CA LEU A 23 26.37 -7.40 8.68
C LEU A 23 26.00 -6.93 7.27
N VAL A 24 26.11 -5.64 7.05
CA VAL A 24 25.84 -4.97 5.78
C VAL A 24 27.14 -4.32 5.28
N ASP A 25 27.43 -4.52 3.99
CA ASP A 25 28.51 -3.83 3.29
C ASP A 25 28.01 -3.29 1.95
N GLY A 26 28.04 -1.95 1.80
CA GLY A 26 27.38 -1.29 0.68
C GLY A 26 25.90 -1.67 0.63
N LYS A 27 25.42 -2.01 -0.57
CA LYS A 27 24.01 -2.33 -0.81
C LYS A 27 23.59 -3.77 -0.49
N LYS A 28 24.46 -4.55 0.19
CA LYS A 28 24.20 -6.00 0.38
C LYS A 28 24.33 -6.42 1.84
N VAL A 29 23.45 -7.33 2.23
CA VAL A 29 23.62 -8.11 3.45
C VAL A 29 24.72 -9.15 3.17
N VAL A 30 25.86 -9.05 3.88
CA VAL A 30 26.98 -9.96 3.63
C VAL A 30 27.02 -11.15 4.57
N LYS A 31 26.40 -11.02 5.76
CA LYS A 31 26.36 -12.14 6.71
C LYS A 31 25.18 -12.01 7.69
N ILE A 32 24.58 -13.16 8.03
CA ILE A 32 23.61 -13.29 9.14
C ILE A 32 24.11 -14.45 10.01
N ALA A 33 24.40 -14.20 11.29
CA ALA A 33 24.89 -15.24 12.20
C ALA A 33 24.60 -14.89 13.67
N ASP A 34 24.70 -15.88 14.58
CA ASP A 34 24.43 -15.70 16.02
C ASP A 34 25.30 -14.61 16.66
N ALA A 35 26.54 -14.44 16.18
CA ALA A 35 27.44 -13.37 16.62
C ALA A 35 28.41 -13.01 15.50
N ILE A 36 28.55 -11.70 15.25
CA ILE A 36 29.48 -11.16 14.27
C ILE A 36 30.36 -10.12 14.95
N GLU A 37 31.67 -10.21 14.71
CA GLU A 37 32.65 -9.18 15.09
C GLU A 37 33.24 -8.61 13.80
N GLU A 38 33.09 -7.29 13.61
CA GLU A 38 33.63 -6.60 12.43
C GLU A 38 34.23 -5.27 12.86
N ALA A 39 35.55 -5.20 12.75
CA ALA A 39 36.30 -4.03 13.20
C ALA A 39 36.06 -2.83 12.26
N GLY A 40 35.63 -1.72 12.83
CA GLY A 40 35.40 -0.47 12.08
C GLY A 40 33.99 -0.35 11.45
N ALA A 41 33.11 -1.33 11.67
CA ALA A 41 31.72 -1.17 11.30
C ALA A 41 30.99 -0.21 12.25
N GLU A 42 30.06 0.58 11.73
CA GLU A 42 29.07 1.30 12.53
C GLU A 42 28.14 0.26 13.18
N VAL A 43 27.89 0.36 14.48
CA VAL A 43 27.09 -0.64 15.21
C VAL A 43 25.73 -0.08 15.61
N ILE A 44 24.67 -0.81 15.26
CA ILE A 44 23.33 -0.61 15.79
C ILE A 44 23.04 -1.75 16.78
N ASP A 45 22.81 -1.43 18.05
CA ASP A 45 22.32 -2.40 19.02
C ASP A 45 20.78 -2.53 18.87
N ALA A 46 20.34 -3.65 18.36
CA ALA A 46 18.95 -4.00 18.15
C ALA A 46 18.37 -4.92 19.25
N THR A 47 19.01 -4.93 20.45
CA THR A 47 18.53 -5.72 21.59
C THR A 47 17.06 -5.40 21.89
N GLY A 48 16.20 -6.42 21.84
CA GLY A 48 14.75 -6.29 22.08
C GLY A 48 13.97 -5.69 20.91
N LEU A 49 14.62 -5.47 19.77
CA LEU A 49 14.00 -4.98 18.53
C LEU A 49 13.85 -6.11 17.51
N VAL A 50 12.89 -5.94 16.60
CA VAL A 50 12.75 -6.75 15.39
C VAL A 50 13.58 -6.15 14.27
N VAL A 51 14.30 -7.00 13.55
CA VAL A 51 15.03 -6.69 12.32
C VAL A 51 14.36 -7.46 11.20
N ALA A 52 13.75 -6.76 10.26
CA ALA A 52 12.98 -7.37 9.18
C ALA A 52 13.38 -6.77 7.82
N PRO A 53 13.01 -7.40 6.69
CA PRO A 53 13.13 -6.76 5.37
C PRO A 53 12.45 -5.41 5.37
N GLY A 54 13.00 -4.44 4.64
CA GLY A 54 12.35 -3.17 4.37
C GLY A 54 10.95 -3.39 3.80
N LEU A 55 9.99 -2.60 4.28
CA LEU A 55 8.59 -2.73 3.86
C LEU A 55 8.44 -2.28 2.39
N VAL A 56 7.49 -2.87 1.70
CA VAL A 56 7.16 -2.60 0.29
C VAL A 56 5.69 -2.20 0.20
N ASP A 57 5.41 -1.03 -0.34
CA ASP A 57 4.05 -0.55 -0.58
C ASP A 57 3.79 -0.35 -2.07
N ILE A 58 2.79 -1.01 -2.60
CA ILE A 58 2.48 -0.97 -4.03
C ILE A 58 1.32 -0.03 -4.38
N HIS A 59 0.87 0.79 -3.41
CA HIS A 59 -0.26 1.71 -3.60
C HIS A 59 -0.10 3.00 -2.78
N VAL A 60 0.56 4.01 -3.37
CA VAL A 60 0.73 5.33 -2.77
C VAL A 60 0.45 6.46 -3.76
N HIS A 61 0.05 7.64 -3.25
CA HIS A 61 -0.26 8.83 -4.05
C HIS A 61 0.67 9.99 -3.67
N PHE A 62 1.81 10.13 -4.34
CA PHE A 62 2.77 11.21 -4.06
C PHE A 62 2.44 12.53 -4.78
N ARG A 63 1.32 12.58 -5.49
CA ARG A 63 0.73 13.82 -6.01
C ARG A 63 1.58 14.61 -7.00
N GLU A 64 2.78 14.22 -7.32
CA GLU A 64 3.67 14.83 -8.31
C GLU A 64 3.67 13.99 -9.61
N PRO A 65 3.49 14.68 -10.75
CA PRO A 65 3.39 16.12 -10.96
C PRO A 65 2.03 16.74 -10.63
N GLY A 66 2.03 18.07 -10.44
CA GLY A 66 0.86 18.96 -10.53
C GLY A 66 0.06 19.20 -9.25
N GLN A 67 0.19 18.35 -8.21
CA GLN A 67 -0.54 18.53 -6.94
C GLN A 67 0.42 18.60 -5.75
N THR A 68 1.61 19.14 -5.95
CA THR A 68 2.71 19.17 -4.96
C THR A 68 2.43 19.99 -3.70
N HIS A 69 1.33 20.74 -3.67
CA HIS A 69 0.83 21.39 -2.45
C HIS A 69 0.29 20.37 -1.42
N LYS A 70 -0.12 19.18 -1.86
CA LYS A 70 -0.61 18.10 -0.99
C LYS A 70 0.53 17.19 -0.54
N GLU A 71 1.35 16.76 -1.48
CA GLU A 71 2.51 15.89 -1.33
C GLU A 71 3.38 16.01 -2.58
N ASP A 72 4.66 15.75 -2.46
CA ASP A 72 5.58 15.57 -3.58
C ASP A 72 6.38 14.27 -3.38
N ILE A 73 7.14 13.86 -4.39
CA ILE A 73 7.92 12.61 -4.34
C ILE A 73 8.91 12.64 -3.18
N HIS A 74 9.51 13.79 -2.89
CA HIS A 74 10.48 13.92 -1.80
C HIS A 74 9.84 13.72 -0.42
N THR A 75 8.75 14.42 -0.11
CA THR A 75 8.10 14.32 1.19
C THR A 75 7.40 12.98 1.36
N GLY A 76 6.86 12.40 0.27
CA GLY A 76 6.34 11.03 0.26
C GLY A 76 7.43 9.99 0.53
N ALA A 77 8.64 10.16 -0.03
CA ALA A 77 9.79 9.29 0.26
C ALA A 77 10.25 9.39 1.71
N LEU A 78 10.22 10.59 2.31
CA LEU A 78 10.49 10.78 3.74
C LEU A 78 9.45 10.08 4.62
N ALA A 79 8.16 10.16 4.25
CA ALA A 79 7.08 9.46 4.93
C ALA A 79 7.23 7.93 4.81
N ALA A 80 7.64 7.44 3.64
CA ALA A 80 7.94 6.02 3.42
C ALA A 80 9.08 5.56 4.34
N ALA A 81 10.19 6.26 4.37
CA ALA A 81 11.32 5.97 5.26
C ALA A 81 10.90 5.98 6.74
N ALA A 82 10.12 6.98 7.19
CA ALA A 82 9.62 7.07 8.56
C ALA A 82 8.63 5.94 8.91
N GLY A 83 7.92 5.39 7.91
CA GLY A 83 7.04 4.24 8.04
C GLY A 83 7.71 2.87 7.97
N GLY A 84 9.03 2.81 7.67
CA GLY A 84 9.77 1.56 7.52
C GLY A 84 9.79 1.00 6.10
N PHE A 85 9.27 1.76 5.12
CA PHE A 85 9.23 1.36 3.72
C PHE A 85 10.52 1.72 3.00
N THR A 86 11.08 0.76 2.29
CA THR A 86 12.26 0.95 1.44
C THR A 86 11.90 0.98 -0.04
N SER A 87 10.70 0.49 -0.40
CA SER A 87 10.21 0.49 -1.77
C SER A 87 8.73 0.89 -1.81
N VAL A 88 8.39 1.80 -2.72
CA VAL A 88 7.00 2.23 -2.93
C VAL A 88 6.67 2.34 -4.41
N VAL A 89 5.42 2.05 -4.77
CA VAL A 89 4.91 2.19 -6.15
C VAL A 89 3.79 3.24 -6.18
N MET A 90 4.03 4.31 -6.91
CA MET A 90 3.08 5.42 -7.06
C MET A 90 1.96 5.07 -8.04
N MET A 91 0.74 5.52 -7.71
CA MET A 91 -0.38 5.55 -8.66
C MET A 91 -0.23 6.69 -9.67
N ALA A 92 -0.76 6.46 -10.86
CA ALA A 92 -0.60 7.34 -12.01
C ALA A 92 -1.58 8.53 -12.05
N ASN A 93 -2.39 8.74 -11.00
CA ASN A 93 -3.44 9.76 -10.92
C ASN A 93 -2.93 11.16 -10.53
N THR A 94 -1.94 11.60 -11.23
CA THR A 94 -1.27 12.91 -11.12
C THR A 94 -1.84 13.94 -12.14
N THR A 95 -1.26 15.13 -12.23
CA THR A 95 -1.68 16.18 -13.16
C THR A 95 -0.45 16.83 -13.84
N PRO A 96 -0.11 16.46 -15.09
CA PRO A 96 -0.78 15.47 -15.93
C PRO A 96 -0.70 14.05 -15.36
N THR A 97 -1.60 13.18 -15.84
CA THR A 97 -1.55 11.75 -15.49
C THR A 97 -0.34 11.08 -16.15
N ILE A 98 0.18 10.00 -15.54
CA ILE A 98 1.31 9.26 -16.12
C ILE A 98 0.80 8.35 -17.25
N SER A 99 0.41 8.97 -18.37
CA SER A 99 -0.20 8.29 -19.52
C SER A 99 0.65 8.29 -20.79
N ASP A 100 1.84 8.89 -20.73
CA ASP A 100 2.82 8.94 -21.79
C ASP A 100 4.26 8.87 -21.28
N VAL A 101 5.19 8.61 -22.20
CA VAL A 101 6.61 8.39 -21.86
C VAL A 101 7.30 9.66 -21.35
N GLU A 102 6.87 10.85 -21.77
CA GLU A 102 7.46 12.12 -21.36
C GLU A 102 7.17 12.36 -19.87
N THR A 103 5.91 12.31 -19.47
CA THR A 103 5.48 12.43 -18.07
C THR A 103 6.10 11.33 -17.19
N LEU A 104 6.14 10.08 -17.67
CA LEU A 104 6.78 8.98 -16.96
C LEU A 104 8.25 9.27 -16.64
N LYS A 105 9.01 9.75 -17.62
CA LYS A 105 10.44 10.07 -17.44
C LYS A 105 10.68 11.21 -16.46
N GLU A 106 9.83 12.22 -16.44
CA GLU A 106 9.90 13.32 -15.47
C GLU A 106 9.71 12.78 -14.04
N VAL A 107 8.71 11.94 -13.82
CA VAL A 107 8.44 11.30 -12.52
C VAL A 107 9.63 10.44 -12.09
N LEU A 108 10.12 9.55 -12.95
CA LEU A 108 11.26 8.69 -12.64
C LEU A 108 12.55 9.47 -12.39
N ALA A 109 12.75 10.62 -13.06
CA ALA A 109 13.90 11.48 -12.81
C ALA A 109 13.83 12.19 -11.44
N SER A 110 12.63 12.47 -10.92
CA SER A 110 12.43 12.94 -9.55
C SER A 110 12.63 11.79 -8.55
N ALA A 111 12.00 10.64 -8.79
CA ALA A 111 12.11 9.44 -7.97
C ALA A 111 13.56 8.95 -7.76
N ALA A 112 14.41 9.03 -8.79
CA ALA A 112 15.80 8.62 -8.73
C ALA A 112 16.70 9.45 -7.80
N LYS A 113 16.20 10.54 -7.23
CA LYS A 113 16.93 11.39 -6.28
C LYS A 113 16.66 11.01 -4.83
N GLU A 114 15.70 10.16 -4.59
CA GLU A 114 15.24 9.83 -3.25
C GLU A 114 16.07 8.72 -2.60
N ASN A 115 16.00 8.67 -1.27
CA ASN A 115 16.76 7.72 -0.46
C ASN A 115 16.04 6.36 -0.27
N VAL A 116 14.84 6.22 -0.79
CA VAL A 116 14.09 4.96 -0.88
C VAL A 116 13.75 4.70 -2.35
N HIS A 117 13.48 3.45 -2.69
CA HIS A 117 13.11 3.08 -4.07
C HIS A 117 11.69 3.55 -4.37
N VAL A 118 11.54 4.56 -5.22
CA VAL A 118 10.26 5.05 -5.68
C VAL A 118 10.04 4.63 -7.12
N TYR A 119 9.03 3.82 -7.34
CA TYR A 119 8.57 3.33 -8.63
C TYR A 119 7.22 3.94 -8.99
N THR A 120 6.71 3.68 -10.19
CA THR A 120 5.38 4.14 -10.60
C THR A 120 4.70 3.18 -11.55
N ASN A 121 3.38 3.13 -11.45
CA ASN A 121 2.50 2.59 -12.48
C ASN A 121 2.25 3.64 -13.56
N ALA A 122 1.71 3.22 -14.70
CA ALA A 122 1.14 4.10 -15.71
C ALA A 122 -0.38 3.94 -15.76
N THR A 123 -1.08 4.85 -16.42
CA THR A 123 -2.53 4.73 -16.60
C THR A 123 -2.88 3.64 -17.61
N VAL A 124 -4.01 2.97 -17.41
CA VAL A 124 -4.61 2.05 -18.39
C VAL A 124 -5.11 2.84 -19.60
N THR A 125 -5.85 3.94 -19.33
CA THR A 125 -6.43 4.79 -20.39
C THR A 125 -5.81 6.18 -20.39
N LYS A 126 -5.74 6.79 -21.57
CA LYS A 126 -5.16 8.13 -21.73
C LYS A 126 -5.96 9.15 -20.92
N ASN A 127 -5.27 9.82 -20.00
CA ASN A 127 -5.89 10.85 -19.15
C ASN A 127 -7.16 10.40 -18.44
N PHE A 128 -7.26 9.11 -18.12
CA PHE A 128 -8.44 8.50 -17.50
C PHE A 128 -9.72 8.64 -18.32
N ASP A 129 -9.63 8.64 -19.67
CA ASP A 129 -10.79 8.79 -20.54
C ASP A 129 -11.73 7.55 -20.56
N GLY A 130 -11.28 6.42 -19.98
CA GLY A 130 -12.00 5.16 -19.93
C GLY A 130 -12.23 4.51 -21.28
N LYS A 131 -11.55 4.92 -22.33
CA LYS A 131 -11.80 4.55 -23.73
C LYS A 131 -10.54 4.20 -24.52
N THR A 132 -9.52 5.04 -24.43
CA THR A 132 -8.32 4.98 -25.26
C THR A 132 -7.17 4.42 -24.46
N LEU A 133 -6.77 3.18 -24.75
CA LEU A 133 -5.62 2.57 -24.07
C LEU A 133 -4.32 3.36 -24.30
N THR A 134 -3.48 3.40 -23.28
CA THR A 134 -2.12 3.92 -23.38
C THR A 134 -1.22 2.95 -24.16
N ASP A 135 -0.02 3.37 -24.52
CA ASP A 135 0.96 2.50 -25.15
C ASP A 135 1.72 1.70 -24.08
N PHE A 136 1.13 0.55 -23.68
CA PHE A 136 1.67 -0.34 -22.62
C PHE A 136 3.12 -0.70 -22.87
N LYS A 137 3.46 -1.06 -24.13
CA LYS A 137 4.82 -1.46 -24.47
C LYS A 137 5.81 -0.31 -24.28
N ALA A 138 5.51 0.85 -24.84
CA ALA A 138 6.39 2.00 -24.73
C ALA A 138 6.56 2.45 -23.27
N LEU A 139 5.49 2.43 -22.46
CA LEU A 139 5.55 2.79 -21.05
C LEU A 139 6.40 1.79 -20.24
N LEU A 140 6.22 0.49 -20.43
CA LEU A 140 7.02 -0.54 -19.75
C LEU A 140 8.52 -0.47 -20.15
N GLU A 141 8.83 -0.28 -21.42
CA GLU A 141 10.21 -0.12 -21.92
C GLU A 141 10.90 1.13 -21.35
N ASN A 142 10.14 2.10 -20.82
CA ASN A 142 10.64 3.31 -20.19
C ASN A 142 10.47 3.36 -18.67
N GLY A 143 10.09 2.23 -18.02
CA GLY A 143 10.19 2.05 -16.58
C GLY A 143 8.86 2.10 -15.81
N ALA A 144 7.71 2.14 -16.46
CA ALA A 144 6.44 1.84 -15.79
C ALA A 144 6.41 0.36 -15.38
N LEU A 145 5.78 0.04 -14.24
CA LEU A 145 5.78 -1.33 -13.72
C LEU A 145 4.50 -2.09 -14.05
N SER A 146 3.36 -1.44 -13.93
CA SER A 146 2.04 -1.99 -14.19
C SER A 146 1.08 -0.86 -14.60
N PHE A 147 -0.22 -1.16 -14.71
CA PHE A 147 -1.21 -0.20 -15.19
C PHE A 147 -2.39 -0.11 -14.23
N SER A 148 -2.79 1.13 -13.90
CA SER A 148 -3.97 1.39 -13.09
C SER A 148 -4.59 2.74 -13.44
N ASP A 149 -5.91 2.77 -13.57
CA ASP A 149 -6.71 4.00 -13.56
C ASP A 149 -7.27 4.25 -12.14
N ASP A 150 -6.45 4.04 -11.11
CA ASP A 150 -6.88 4.13 -9.71
C ASP A 150 -7.67 5.40 -9.41
N GLY A 151 -8.79 5.23 -8.68
CA GLY A 151 -9.80 6.24 -8.39
C GLY A 151 -10.81 6.47 -9.52
N ILE A 152 -10.60 5.93 -10.73
CA ILE A 152 -11.53 6.00 -11.87
C ILE A 152 -11.77 4.59 -12.41
N PRO A 153 -12.89 3.94 -12.05
CA PRO A 153 -13.13 2.55 -12.43
C PRO A 153 -13.33 2.37 -13.94
N LEU A 154 -12.81 1.27 -14.48
CA LEU A 154 -12.94 0.90 -15.89
C LEU A 154 -14.34 0.36 -16.19
N GLN A 155 -15.26 1.24 -16.61
CA GLN A 155 -16.65 0.85 -16.87
C GLN A 155 -16.81 -0.01 -18.13
N SER A 156 -15.99 0.22 -19.15
CA SER A 156 -16.05 -0.50 -20.41
C SER A 156 -15.44 -1.90 -20.31
N THR A 157 -16.27 -2.92 -20.35
CA THR A 157 -15.85 -4.34 -20.43
C THR A 157 -14.89 -4.61 -21.60
N LYS A 158 -15.10 -3.91 -22.72
CA LYS A 158 -14.23 -4.04 -23.90
C LYS A 158 -12.85 -3.48 -23.61
N VAL A 159 -12.77 -2.29 -23.02
CA VAL A 159 -11.48 -1.62 -22.68
C VAL A 159 -10.71 -2.46 -21.66
N LEU A 160 -11.39 -2.95 -20.60
CA LEU A 160 -10.75 -3.82 -19.62
C LEU A 160 -10.19 -5.10 -20.27
N LYS A 161 -11.00 -5.76 -21.10
CA LYS A 161 -10.55 -6.97 -21.82
C LYS A 161 -9.29 -6.72 -22.66
N GLU A 162 -9.29 -5.63 -23.43
CA GLU A 162 -8.17 -5.24 -24.27
C GLU A 162 -6.94 -4.87 -23.43
N ALA A 163 -7.12 -4.19 -22.28
CA ALA A 163 -6.06 -3.88 -21.33
C ALA A 163 -5.43 -5.15 -20.74
N LEU A 164 -6.25 -6.13 -20.33
CA LEU A 164 -5.80 -7.42 -19.81
C LEU A 164 -5.05 -8.23 -20.87
N ASP A 165 -5.49 -8.21 -22.12
CA ASP A 165 -4.78 -8.85 -23.23
C ASP A 165 -3.39 -8.22 -23.45
N LEU A 166 -3.29 -6.87 -23.38
CA LEU A 166 -2.01 -6.16 -23.49
C LEU A 166 -1.11 -6.41 -22.28
N ALA A 167 -1.66 -6.37 -21.07
CA ALA A 167 -0.88 -6.65 -19.86
C ALA A 167 -0.28 -8.06 -19.90
N LYS A 168 -1.07 -9.07 -20.23
CA LYS A 168 -0.61 -10.45 -20.39
C LYS A 168 0.48 -10.59 -21.47
N ALA A 169 0.31 -9.94 -22.61
CA ALA A 169 1.26 -9.98 -23.71
C ALA A 169 2.62 -9.34 -23.35
N ASN A 170 2.65 -8.46 -22.36
CA ASN A 170 3.85 -7.76 -21.88
C ASN A 170 4.33 -8.25 -20.49
N ASN A 171 3.82 -9.38 -19.99
CA ASN A 171 4.18 -9.96 -18.67
C ASN A 171 4.00 -8.99 -17.50
N THR A 172 2.92 -8.21 -17.50
CA THR A 172 2.53 -7.31 -16.42
C THR A 172 1.06 -7.54 -16.05
N PHE A 173 0.51 -6.69 -15.21
CA PHE A 173 -0.87 -6.80 -14.77
C PHE A 173 -1.59 -5.45 -14.81
N VAL A 174 -2.91 -5.50 -14.63
CA VAL A 174 -3.77 -4.34 -14.41
C VAL A 174 -4.22 -4.36 -12.95
N ALA A 175 -4.10 -3.21 -12.26
CA ALA A 175 -4.68 -3.00 -10.94
C ALA A 175 -5.91 -2.12 -11.08
N VAL A 176 -7.01 -2.49 -10.37
CA VAL A 176 -8.32 -1.85 -10.57
C VAL A 176 -8.94 -1.41 -9.25
N HIS A 177 -9.39 -0.15 -9.26
CA HIS A 177 -10.26 0.43 -8.24
C HIS A 177 -11.72 0.17 -8.61
N GLU A 178 -12.43 -0.56 -7.77
CA GLU A 178 -13.75 -1.10 -8.13
C GLU A 178 -14.87 -0.40 -7.36
N GLU A 179 -15.40 0.65 -7.94
CA GLU A 179 -16.58 1.37 -7.43
C GLU A 179 -17.47 1.81 -8.59
N ASP A 180 -18.45 1.00 -9.00
CA ASP A 180 -19.35 1.33 -10.09
C ASP A 180 -20.09 2.66 -9.81
N PRO A 181 -19.82 3.73 -10.59
CA PRO A 181 -20.36 5.06 -10.32
C PRO A 181 -21.88 5.14 -10.58
N GLU A 182 -22.47 4.23 -11.35
CA GLU A 182 -23.92 4.21 -11.58
C GLU A 182 -24.69 3.66 -10.37
N LEU A 183 -24.00 2.96 -9.47
CA LEU A 183 -24.56 2.35 -8.26
C LEU A 183 -24.22 3.13 -6.99
N ASN A 184 -23.36 4.15 -7.07
CA ASN A 184 -22.90 4.95 -5.94
C ASN A 184 -23.67 6.27 -5.81
N GLY A 185 -23.85 6.72 -4.56
CA GLY A 185 -24.17 8.10 -4.23
C GLY A 185 -22.91 8.93 -3.97
N ILE A 186 -22.88 9.68 -2.86
CA ILE A 186 -21.72 10.47 -2.47
C ILE A 186 -20.61 9.53 -1.97
N LEU A 187 -19.47 9.56 -2.65
CA LEU A 187 -18.32 8.74 -2.34
C LEU A 187 -17.69 9.09 -0.98
N GLY A 188 -17.00 8.12 -0.39
CA GLY A 188 -16.33 8.26 0.90
C GLY A 188 -17.23 8.07 2.12
N PHE A 189 -18.50 7.72 1.92
CA PHE A 189 -19.48 7.42 2.97
C PHE A 189 -20.18 6.11 2.67
N ASN A 190 -20.11 5.14 3.58
CA ASN A 190 -20.89 3.91 3.43
C ASN A 190 -22.39 4.23 3.42
N GLU A 191 -23.18 3.52 2.61
CA GLU A 191 -24.61 3.78 2.40
C GLU A 191 -25.43 3.82 3.70
N GLY A 192 -25.11 2.96 4.69
CA GLY A 192 -25.82 2.86 5.95
C GLY A 192 -25.71 4.15 6.75
N ILE A 193 -24.51 4.55 7.07
CA ILE A 193 -24.24 5.76 7.87
C ILE A 193 -24.61 7.04 7.11
N ALA A 194 -24.41 7.06 5.77
CA ALA A 194 -24.81 8.19 4.93
C ALA A 194 -26.31 8.46 5.03
N ARG A 195 -27.15 7.41 4.91
CA ARG A 195 -28.59 7.52 5.05
C ARG A 195 -29.04 7.86 6.46
N ASP A 196 -28.52 7.15 7.46
CA ASP A 196 -29.06 7.17 8.82
C ASP A 196 -28.57 8.39 9.63
N LYS A 197 -27.40 8.92 9.32
CA LYS A 197 -26.76 10.03 10.05
C LYS A 197 -26.63 11.32 9.25
N PHE A 198 -26.43 11.20 7.95
CA PHE A 198 -26.16 12.37 7.09
C PHE A 198 -27.32 12.66 6.10
N HIS A 199 -28.32 11.75 5.96
CA HIS A 199 -29.53 11.93 5.18
C HIS A 199 -29.30 12.10 3.66
N PHE A 200 -28.30 11.39 3.11
CA PHE A 200 -28.04 11.31 1.68
C PHE A 200 -27.68 9.87 1.25
N CYS A 201 -27.61 9.64 -0.08
CA CYS A 201 -27.16 8.35 -0.61
C CYS A 201 -25.63 8.27 -0.59
N GLY A 202 -25.08 7.28 0.09
CA GLY A 202 -23.63 7.00 0.13
C GLY A 202 -23.20 5.98 -0.91
N ALA A 203 -21.95 5.54 -0.80
CA ALA A 203 -21.36 4.50 -1.62
C ALA A 203 -21.91 3.12 -1.21
N THR A 204 -22.54 2.43 -2.15
CA THR A 204 -23.14 1.12 -1.90
C THR A 204 -22.08 0.00 -1.93
N GLY A 205 -22.35 -1.08 -1.22
CA GLY A 205 -21.48 -2.25 -1.30
C GLY A 205 -21.56 -2.95 -2.66
N VAL A 206 -22.76 -2.94 -3.29
CA VAL A 206 -22.97 -3.58 -4.59
C VAL A 206 -22.12 -2.93 -5.70
N ALA A 207 -21.82 -1.65 -5.60
CA ALA A 207 -20.94 -0.96 -6.53
C ALA A 207 -19.54 -1.59 -6.58
N GLU A 208 -19.01 -2.03 -5.44
CA GLU A 208 -17.71 -2.70 -5.34
C GLU A 208 -17.80 -4.16 -5.81
N TYR A 209 -18.58 -5.01 -5.16
CA TYR A 209 -18.53 -6.45 -5.44
C TYR A 209 -19.11 -6.86 -6.78
N SER A 210 -20.05 -6.12 -7.38
CA SER A 210 -20.57 -6.44 -8.71
C SER A 210 -19.57 -6.14 -9.81
N MET A 211 -18.80 -5.05 -9.65
CA MET A 211 -17.74 -4.69 -10.58
C MET A 211 -16.58 -5.68 -10.48
N ILE A 212 -16.14 -6.03 -9.27
CA ILE A 212 -15.17 -7.09 -9.05
C ILE A 212 -15.63 -8.41 -9.71
N ALA A 213 -16.90 -8.81 -9.51
CA ALA A 213 -17.41 -10.06 -10.08
C ALA A 213 -17.33 -10.07 -11.62
N ARG A 214 -17.62 -8.96 -12.28
CA ARG A 214 -17.45 -8.78 -13.72
C ARG A 214 -15.99 -8.97 -14.13
N ASP A 215 -15.08 -8.27 -13.44
CA ASP A 215 -13.71 -8.09 -13.87
C ASP A 215 -12.84 -9.33 -13.62
N VAL A 216 -13.06 -10.03 -12.50
CA VAL A 216 -12.37 -11.30 -12.23
C VAL A 216 -12.75 -12.40 -13.22
N MET A 217 -14.01 -12.41 -13.70
CA MET A 217 -14.45 -13.38 -14.72
C MET A 217 -13.85 -13.10 -16.10
N ILE A 218 -13.68 -11.82 -16.44
CA ILE A 218 -12.98 -11.43 -17.67
C ILE A 218 -11.49 -11.80 -17.57
N ALA A 219 -10.84 -11.51 -16.45
CA ALA A 219 -9.46 -11.86 -16.22
C ALA A 219 -9.24 -13.38 -16.26
N TYR A 220 -10.15 -14.17 -15.68
CA TYR A 220 -10.16 -15.63 -15.78
C TYR A 220 -10.23 -16.11 -17.22
N ASP A 221 -11.19 -15.63 -18.02
CA ASP A 221 -11.32 -15.99 -19.45
C ASP A 221 -10.06 -15.63 -20.26
N ARG A 222 -9.44 -14.49 -19.94
CA ARG A 222 -8.22 -14.06 -20.64
C ARG A 222 -6.95 -14.76 -20.12
N GLY A 223 -6.99 -15.41 -18.95
CA GLY A 223 -5.83 -15.94 -18.24
C GLY A 223 -4.80 -14.86 -17.97
N ALA A 224 -5.26 -13.66 -17.66
CA ALA A 224 -4.44 -12.49 -17.35
C ALA A 224 -4.37 -12.27 -15.83
N HIS A 225 -3.33 -11.58 -15.37
CA HIS A 225 -3.23 -11.18 -13.98
C HIS A 225 -4.02 -9.88 -13.76
N LEU A 226 -4.95 -9.91 -12.81
CA LEU A 226 -5.71 -8.76 -12.33
C LEU A 226 -5.48 -8.59 -10.84
N HIS A 227 -5.15 -7.38 -10.42
CA HIS A 227 -4.98 -7.00 -9.01
C HIS A 227 -6.15 -6.14 -8.55
N ILE A 228 -6.86 -6.60 -7.52
CA ILE A 228 -8.00 -5.87 -6.95
C ILE A 228 -7.51 -5.00 -5.81
N GLN A 229 -7.64 -3.69 -5.97
CA GLN A 229 -7.17 -2.70 -5.00
C GLN A 229 -8.12 -2.62 -3.78
N HIS A 230 -7.56 -2.34 -2.61
CA HIS A 230 -8.19 -1.94 -1.32
C HIS A 230 -9.59 -2.52 -1.05
N LEU A 231 -9.74 -3.84 -0.97
CA LEU A 231 -11.02 -4.50 -0.67
C LEU A 231 -11.65 -3.97 0.63
N SER A 232 -12.94 -3.64 0.58
CA SER A 232 -13.66 -3.08 1.73
C SER A 232 -14.91 -3.89 2.15
N LYS A 233 -15.47 -4.75 1.28
CA LYS A 233 -16.72 -5.47 1.51
C LYS A 233 -16.54 -6.97 1.72
N ALA A 234 -17.37 -7.54 2.60
CA ALA A 234 -17.40 -8.99 2.85
C ALA A 234 -17.74 -9.79 1.59
N GLU A 235 -18.64 -9.28 0.79
CA GLU A 235 -19.05 -9.89 -0.48
C GLU A 235 -17.90 -9.84 -1.51
N SER A 236 -17.12 -8.76 -1.54
CA SER A 236 -15.92 -8.60 -2.40
C SER A 236 -14.87 -9.66 -2.10
N VAL A 237 -14.57 -9.89 -0.82
CA VAL A 237 -13.62 -10.94 -0.39
C VAL A 237 -14.06 -12.31 -0.90
N LYS A 238 -15.37 -12.62 -0.81
CA LYS A 238 -15.91 -13.91 -1.31
C LYS A 238 -15.84 -14.05 -2.82
N VAL A 239 -16.05 -12.96 -3.55
CA VAL A 239 -15.96 -12.96 -5.03
C VAL A 239 -14.50 -13.23 -5.45
N VAL A 240 -13.54 -12.58 -4.80
CA VAL A 240 -12.10 -12.82 -5.07
C VAL A 240 -11.73 -14.26 -4.72
N GLU A 241 -12.15 -14.77 -3.55
CA GLU A 241 -11.94 -16.16 -3.14
C GLU A 241 -12.47 -17.15 -4.17
N PHE A 242 -13.71 -16.94 -4.65
CA PHE A 242 -14.31 -17.77 -5.67
C PHE A 242 -13.51 -17.77 -6.98
N ALA A 243 -13.07 -16.59 -7.43
CA ALA A 243 -12.27 -16.49 -8.65
C ALA A 243 -10.92 -17.22 -8.51
N GLN A 244 -10.26 -17.09 -7.37
CA GLN A 244 -9.00 -17.81 -7.07
C GLN A 244 -9.22 -19.32 -7.04
N GLN A 245 -10.33 -19.80 -6.47
CA GLN A 245 -10.71 -21.23 -6.47
C GLN A 245 -10.98 -21.78 -7.86
N LEU A 246 -11.44 -20.95 -8.80
CA LEU A 246 -11.55 -21.31 -10.22
C LEU A 246 -10.19 -21.38 -10.94
N GLY A 247 -9.10 -20.95 -10.29
CA GLY A 247 -7.77 -20.89 -10.88
C GLY A 247 -7.49 -19.58 -11.64
N ALA A 248 -8.28 -18.53 -11.42
CA ALA A 248 -7.99 -17.21 -11.96
C ALA A 248 -6.73 -16.62 -11.31
N ASN A 249 -5.89 -15.94 -12.10
CA ASN A 249 -4.72 -15.24 -11.59
C ASN A 249 -5.13 -13.87 -11.01
N ILE A 250 -5.71 -13.92 -9.81
CA ILE A 250 -6.22 -12.75 -9.10
C ILE A 250 -5.44 -12.56 -7.81
N THR A 251 -4.91 -11.37 -7.61
CA THR A 251 -4.36 -10.90 -6.34
C THR A 251 -5.23 -9.78 -5.78
N ALA A 252 -5.19 -9.57 -4.48
CA ALA A 252 -5.95 -8.51 -3.83
C ALA A 252 -5.19 -7.90 -2.66
N GLU A 253 -5.47 -6.63 -2.39
CA GLU A 253 -4.90 -5.88 -1.30
C GLU A 253 -5.96 -5.37 -0.32
N ALA A 254 -5.53 -5.02 0.89
CA ALA A 254 -6.32 -4.27 1.85
C ALA A 254 -5.49 -3.14 2.45
N ALA A 255 -6.13 -2.00 2.70
CA ALA A 255 -5.51 -0.90 3.41
C ALA A 255 -5.78 -1.01 4.93
N PRO A 256 -4.85 -0.58 5.81
CA PRO A 256 -4.96 -0.74 7.26
C PRO A 256 -6.24 -0.19 7.87
N GLN A 257 -6.77 0.87 7.32
CA GLN A 257 -8.00 1.49 7.76
C GLN A 257 -9.21 0.55 7.62
N HIS A 258 -9.25 -0.30 6.58
CA HIS A 258 -10.38 -1.22 6.34
C HIS A 258 -10.41 -2.42 7.29
N PHE A 259 -9.29 -2.81 7.87
CA PHE A 259 -9.29 -3.85 8.92
C PHE A 259 -9.22 -3.28 10.34
N SER A 260 -8.95 -1.97 10.50
CA SER A 260 -8.79 -1.35 11.81
C SER A 260 -10.03 -0.59 12.28
N LYS A 261 -10.84 -0.06 11.37
CA LYS A 261 -11.95 0.87 11.68
C LYS A 261 -13.22 0.53 10.92
N THR A 262 -14.33 1.06 11.44
CA THR A 262 -15.66 0.99 10.83
C THR A 262 -16.17 2.38 10.43
N GLU A 263 -17.29 2.42 9.71
CA GLU A 263 -17.96 3.64 9.28
C GLU A 263 -18.24 4.64 10.41
N ASP A 264 -18.36 4.17 11.65
CA ASP A 264 -18.59 5.02 12.83
C ASP A 264 -17.47 6.03 13.08
N LEU A 265 -16.26 5.78 12.55
CA LEU A 265 -15.14 6.72 12.67
C LEU A 265 -15.46 8.09 12.04
N LEU A 266 -16.33 8.13 11.01
CA LEU A 266 -16.81 9.37 10.39
C LEU A 266 -17.52 10.29 11.40
N LEU A 267 -18.24 9.70 12.37
CA LEU A 267 -18.95 10.49 13.42
C LEU A 267 -17.98 11.11 14.41
N ILE A 268 -16.77 10.58 14.55
CA ILE A 268 -15.77 11.02 15.52
C ILE A 268 -14.72 11.93 14.87
N LYS A 269 -14.28 11.58 13.67
CA LYS A 269 -13.15 12.22 12.97
C LYS A 269 -13.58 13.04 11.75
N GLY A 270 -14.86 13.03 11.39
CA GLY A 270 -15.40 13.80 10.27
C GLY A 270 -14.66 13.52 8.96
N SER A 271 -14.32 14.58 8.25
CA SER A 271 -13.63 14.50 6.95
C SER A 271 -12.28 13.77 6.98
N ALA A 272 -11.58 13.71 8.12
CA ALA A 272 -10.34 12.95 8.24
C ALA A 272 -10.55 11.44 8.04
N ALA A 273 -11.76 10.92 8.33
CA ALA A 273 -12.12 9.52 8.12
C ALA A 273 -12.76 9.25 6.73
N LYS A 274 -12.90 10.27 5.88
CA LYS A 274 -13.48 10.13 4.54
C LYS A 274 -12.43 9.57 3.56
N MET A 275 -12.74 8.40 2.96
CA MET A 275 -11.88 7.72 1.99
C MET A 275 -12.68 6.89 1.00
N ASN A 276 -12.09 6.48 -0.11
CA ASN A 276 -12.67 5.58 -1.11
C ASN A 276 -11.79 4.32 -1.29
N PRO A 277 -12.39 3.12 -1.26
CA PRO A 277 -13.76 2.85 -0.82
C PRO A 277 -13.94 3.25 0.65
N PRO A 278 -15.19 3.56 1.09
CA PRO A 278 -15.40 4.04 2.45
C PRO A 278 -15.15 2.96 3.51
N LEU A 279 -14.91 3.39 4.74
CA LEU A 279 -14.98 2.50 5.88
C LEU A 279 -16.38 1.90 5.95
N ARG A 280 -16.44 0.58 6.15
CA ARG A 280 -17.68 -0.20 6.12
C ARG A 280 -18.12 -0.63 7.52
N THR A 281 -19.04 -1.56 7.57
CA THR A 281 -19.57 -2.11 8.82
C THR A 281 -18.57 -3.03 9.52
N GLU A 282 -18.83 -3.38 10.78
CA GLU A 282 -18.02 -4.35 11.53
C GLU A 282 -17.98 -5.73 10.85
N LYS A 283 -19.11 -6.17 10.23
CA LYS A 283 -19.15 -7.40 9.42
C LYS A 283 -18.11 -7.36 8.28
N ASP A 284 -18.01 -6.23 7.62
CA ASP A 284 -17.09 -6.06 6.49
C ASP A 284 -15.64 -6.02 6.97
N ARG A 285 -15.36 -5.28 8.06
CA ARG A 285 -14.05 -5.23 8.69
C ARG A 285 -13.54 -6.63 9.07
N LEU A 286 -14.38 -7.43 9.72
CA LEU A 286 -14.03 -8.82 10.09
C LEU A 286 -13.81 -9.70 8.86
N ALA A 287 -14.56 -9.49 7.78
CA ALA A 287 -14.36 -10.24 6.55
C ALA A 287 -13.03 -9.89 5.85
N VAL A 288 -12.59 -8.62 5.91
CA VAL A 288 -11.27 -8.21 5.41
C VAL A 288 -10.16 -8.89 6.24
N ILE A 289 -10.28 -8.93 7.57
CA ILE A 289 -9.36 -9.66 8.45
C ILE A 289 -9.31 -11.15 8.08
N GLU A 290 -10.45 -11.79 7.89
CA GLU A 290 -10.49 -13.21 7.49
C GLU A 290 -9.88 -13.43 6.10
N GLY A 291 -10.09 -12.51 5.15
CA GLY A 291 -9.43 -12.51 3.85
C GLY A 291 -7.90 -12.41 3.95
N LEU A 292 -7.39 -11.62 4.89
CA LEU A 292 -5.95 -11.55 5.19
C LEU A 292 -5.45 -12.87 5.80
N LYS A 293 -6.18 -13.47 6.73
CA LYS A 293 -5.82 -14.74 7.40
C LYS A 293 -5.79 -15.91 6.42
N SER A 294 -6.80 -16.02 5.58
CA SER A 294 -6.93 -17.10 4.60
C SER A 294 -5.96 -16.97 3.40
N GLY A 295 -5.37 -15.79 3.20
CA GLY A 295 -4.50 -15.48 2.07
C GLY A 295 -5.24 -15.05 0.80
N VAL A 296 -6.57 -14.96 0.81
CA VAL A 296 -7.38 -14.37 -0.28
C VAL A 296 -6.92 -12.95 -0.55
N ILE A 297 -6.67 -12.17 0.52
CA ILE A 297 -6.00 -10.88 0.47
C ILE A 297 -4.52 -11.13 0.79
N SER A 298 -3.68 -10.99 -0.23
CA SER A 298 -2.26 -11.35 -0.13
C SER A 298 -1.35 -10.18 0.24
N VAL A 299 -1.80 -8.93 0.07
CA VAL A 299 -0.99 -7.72 0.25
C VAL A 299 -1.69 -6.75 1.19
N ILE A 300 -0.90 -6.06 2.02
CA ILE A 300 -1.30 -4.89 2.78
C ILE A 300 -0.57 -3.70 2.18
N VAL A 301 -1.34 -2.71 1.70
CA VAL A 301 -0.86 -1.44 1.16
C VAL A 301 -1.33 -0.30 2.04
N THR A 302 -0.79 0.90 1.89
CA THR A 302 -1.26 2.02 2.70
C THR A 302 -2.43 2.77 2.09
N ASP A 303 -2.53 2.81 0.77
CA ASP A 303 -3.34 3.80 0.06
C ASP A 303 -3.07 5.21 0.61
N HIS A 304 -1.76 5.52 0.77
CA HIS A 304 -1.33 6.82 1.27
C HIS A 304 -1.79 7.92 0.35
N ALA A 305 -2.87 8.62 0.75
CA ALA A 305 -3.57 9.61 -0.06
C ALA A 305 -3.60 10.98 0.65
N PRO A 306 -2.48 11.72 0.61
CA PRO A 306 -2.33 13.01 1.28
C PRO A 306 -3.19 14.10 0.65
N HIS A 307 -3.73 14.97 1.51
CA HIS A 307 -4.49 16.15 1.15
C HIS A 307 -4.11 17.33 2.05
N HIS A 308 -4.09 18.53 1.48
CA HIS A 308 -3.83 19.75 2.25
C HIS A 308 -4.91 19.97 3.32
N ALA A 309 -4.50 20.54 4.46
CA ALA A 309 -5.42 20.77 5.59
C ALA A 309 -6.64 21.59 5.20
N ASP A 310 -6.48 22.62 4.36
CA ASP A 310 -7.60 23.48 3.91
C ASP A 310 -8.62 22.71 3.05
N GLU A 311 -8.21 21.62 2.38
CA GLU A 311 -9.10 20.80 1.58
C GLU A 311 -9.89 19.81 2.46
N LYS A 312 -9.28 19.35 3.56
CA LYS A 312 -9.92 18.42 4.51
C LYS A 312 -10.76 19.13 5.55
N ASN A 313 -10.34 20.30 6.04
CA ASN A 313 -11.01 21.05 7.10
C ASN A 313 -12.11 21.95 6.53
N VAL A 314 -13.17 21.33 6.00
CA VAL A 314 -14.34 22.04 5.43
C VAL A 314 -15.59 21.79 6.26
N ASP A 315 -16.49 22.78 6.35
CA ASP A 315 -17.74 22.67 7.11
C ASP A 315 -18.66 21.58 6.54
N ASP A 316 -18.71 21.46 5.23
CA ASP A 316 -19.47 20.42 4.52
C ASP A 316 -18.57 19.24 4.20
N ILE A 317 -18.60 18.21 5.02
CA ILE A 317 -17.75 17.01 4.87
C ILE A 317 -17.97 16.26 3.54
N THR A 318 -19.10 16.50 2.86
CA THR A 318 -19.34 15.89 1.53
C THR A 318 -18.40 16.45 0.47
N LYS A 319 -17.90 17.68 0.65
CA LYS A 319 -16.97 18.36 -0.26
C LYS A 319 -15.51 18.04 0.02
N ALA A 320 -15.19 17.51 1.21
CA ALA A 320 -13.81 17.08 1.49
C ALA A 320 -13.38 16.00 0.50
N PRO A 321 -12.13 16.02 0.01
CA PRO A 321 -11.61 14.93 -0.79
C PRO A 321 -11.50 13.66 0.03
N SER A 322 -11.67 12.50 -0.61
CA SER A 322 -11.43 11.20 -0.01
C SER A 322 -9.94 10.89 0.05
N GLY A 323 -9.49 10.25 1.13
CA GLY A 323 -8.11 9.83 1.34
C GLY A 323 -7.55 10.24 2.71
N MET A 324 -6.56 9.49 3.15
CA MET A 324 -5.83 9.73 4.39
C MET A 324 -4.35 9.35 4.24
N THR A 325 -3.48 9.93 5.09
CA THR A 325 -2.07 9.50 5.15
C THR A 325 -1.98 8.14 5.82
N GLY A 326 -1.17 7.23 5.28
CA GLY A 326 -1.10 5.83 5.74
C GLY A 326 0.31 5.32 6.03
N LEU A 327 1.36 5.78 5.33
CA LEU A 327 2.71 5.21 5.39
C LEU A 327 3.25 5.11 6.83
N GLU A 328 3.18 6.20 7.61
CA GLU A 328 3.78 6.28 8.94
C GLU A 328 2.98 5.55 10.04
N THR A 329 1.80 5.01 9.71
CA THR A 329 0.94 4.30 10.67
C THR A 329 0.64 2.85 10.29
N SER A 330 0.96 2.42 9.07
CA SER A 330 0.55 1.14 8.51
C SER A 330 1.06 -0.05 9.33
N LEU A 331 2.37 -0.14 9.59
CA LEU A 331 2.92 -1.24 10.39
C LEU A 331 2.33 -1.25 11.80
N SER A 332 2.20 -0.08 12.44
CA SER A 332 1.63 0.03 13.78
C SER A 332 0.17 -0.41 13.83
N LEU A 333 -0.63 -0.11 12.81
CA LEU A 333 -2.02 -0.57 12.68
C LEU A 333 -2.07 -2.10 12.49
N GLY A 334 -1.19 -2.66 11.67
CA GLY A 334 -1.06 -4.11 11.49
C GLY A 334 -0.69 -4.82 12.80
N LEU A 335 0.34 -4.33 13.51
CA LEU A 335 0.75 -4.88 14.80
C LEU A 335 -0.37 -4.80 15.85
N THR A 336 -1.06 -3.67 15.94
CA THR A 336 -2.12 -3.44 16.94
C THR A 336 -3.38 -4.24 16.65
N ASN A 337 -3.83 -4.28 15.38
CA ASN A 337 -5.15 -4.81 15.03
C ASN A 337 -5.13 -6.25 14.48
N LEU A 338 -3.96 -6.78 14.10
CA LEU A 338 -3.85 -8.14 13.57
C LEU A 338 -2.92 -9.03 14.40
N VAL A 339 -1.75 -8.52 14.83
CA VAL A 339 -0.80 -9.36 15.59
C VAL A 339 -1.16 -9.40 17.07
N ALA A 340 -1.44 -8.25 17.70
CA ALA A 340 -1.80 -8.21 19.12
C ALA A 340 -3.15 -8.90 19.42
N THR A 341 -4.05 -8.96 18.44
CA THR A 341 -5.32 -9.70 18.51
C THR A 341 -5.17 -11.20 18.28
N GLY A 342 -4.03 -11.63 17.71
CA GLY A 342 -3.77 -13.03 17.36
C GLY A 342 -4.39 -13.46 16.02
N ASP A 343 -4.83 -12.52 15.20
CA ASP A 343 -5.37 -12.83 13.87
C ASP A 343 -4.28 -13.20 12.87
N LEU A 344 -3.10 -12.58 12.98
CA LEU A 344 -1.89 -12.93 12.22
C LEU A 344 -0.70 -13.08 13.18
N THR A 345 0.25 -13.90 12.81
CA THR A 345 1.60 -13.87 13.38
C THR A 345 2.38 -12.67 12.85
N LEU A 346 3.47 -12.29 13.52
CA LEU A 346 4.35 -11.23 13.02
C LEU A 346 4.89 -11.54 11.62
N SER A 347 5.30 -12.79 11.38
CA SER A 347 5.82 -13.22 10.09
C SER A 347 4.77 -13.14 8.97
N GLU A 348 3.51 -13.51 9.25
CA GLU A 348 2.40 -13.39 8.28
C GLU A 348 2.07 -11.92 7.96
N LEU A 349 2.07 -11.04 8.96
CA LEU A 349 1.91 -9.60 8.73
C LEU A 349 3.04 -9.06 7.85
N LEU A 350 4.29 -9.36 8.21
CA LEU A 350 5.46 -8.90 7.45
C LEU A 350 5.45 -9.46 6.02
N ALA A 351 5.07 -10.73 5.81
CA ALA A 351 4.97 -11.29 4.46
C ALA A 351 4.08 -10.46 3.54
N LYS A 352 2.94 -9.96 4.06
CA LYS A 352 1.99 -9.13 3.31
C LYS A 352 2.47 -7.71 3.04
N MET A 353 3.49 -7.26 3.76
CA MET A 353 4.07 -5.92 3.64
C MET A 353 5.51 -5.95 3.07
N THR A 354 6.02 -7.12 2.68
CA THR A 354 7.39 -7.28 2.18
C THR A 354 7.43 -8.19 0.95
N ILE A 355 7.58 -9.50 1.14
CA ILE A 355 7.82 -10.45 0.05
C ILE A 355 6.61 -10.62 -0.88
N ASN A 356 5.37 -10.53 -0.37
CA ASN A 356 4.20 -10.71 -1.22
C ASN A 356 4.06 -9.57 -2.25
N PRO A 357 4.05 -8.27 -1.87
CA PRO A 357 4.02 -7.18 -2.84
C PRO A 357 5.28 -7.16 -3.71
N SER A 358 6.45 -7.46 -3.17
CA SER A 358 7.71 -7.55 -3.91
C SER A 358 7.64 -8.59 -5.04
N SER A 359 7.08 -9.77 -4.75
CA SER A 359 6.95 -10.86 -5.72
C SER A 359 6.00 -10.54 -6.88
N MET A 360 5.04 -9.63 -6.70
CA MET A 360 4.14 -9.21 -7.78
C MET A 360 4.85 -8.42 -8.88
N TYR A 361 5.94 -7.74 -8.52
CA TYR A 361 6.72 -6.89 -9.42
C TYR A 361 8.12 -7.45 -9.71
N ASP A 362 8.42 -8.67 -9.25
CA ASP A 362 9.76 -9.29 -9.35
C ASP A 362 10.88 -8.39 -8.77
N PHE A 363 10.59 -7.64 -7.70
CA PHE A 363 11.61 -6.82 -7.04
C PHE A 363 12.65 -7.67 -6.33
N ASP A 364 13.92 -7.29 -6.44
CA ASP A 364 14.99 -7.78 -5.55
C ASP A 364 14.88 -7.08 -4.19
N ALA A 365 13.79 -7.29 -3.48
CA ALA A 365 13.44 -6.65 -2.20
C ALA A 365 12.50 -7.54 -1.36
N GLY A 366 12.23 -7.12 -0.12
CA GLY A 366 11.24 -7.77 0.75
C GLY A 366 11.70 -9.08 1.38
N TYR A 367 13.02 -9.33 1.44
CA TYR A 367 13.62 -10.49 2.11
C TYR A 367 14.99 -10.18 2.70
N LEU A 368 15.42 -10.96 3.68
CA LEU A 368 16.76 -10.89 4.28
C LEU A 368 17.52 -12.19 4.03
N ALA A 369 18.61 -12.11 3.27
CA ALA A 369 19.49 -13.24 3.02
C ALA A 369 20.92 -12.75 2.74
N GLU A 370 21.92 -13.60 2.96
CA GLU A 370 23.28 -13.31 2.54
C GLU A 370 23.33 -13.08 1.03
N ASN A 371 24.02 -12.03 0.60
CA ASN A 371 24.07 -11.47 -0.75
C ASN A 371 22.76 -10.86 -1.25
N GLY A 372 21.71 -10.80 -0.42
CA GLY A 372 20.46 -10.08 -0.69
C GLY A 372 20.59 -8.57 -0.54
N PRO A 373 19.52 -7.82 -0.83
CA PRO A 373 19.50 -6.36 -0.69
C PRO A 373 19.66 -5.94 0.77
N ALA A 374 20.33 -4.82 1.00
CA ALA A 374 20.46 -4.22 2.32
C ALA A 374 19.33 -3.22 2.61
N ASP A 375 18.09 -3.68 2.40
CA ASP A 375 16.85 -2.99 2.67
C ASP A 375 16.24 -3.57 3.94
N ILE A 376 16.30 -2.81 5.04
CA ILE A 376 16.02 -3.33 6.38
C ILE A 376 15.18 -2.32 7.17
N VAL A 377 14.18 -2.81 7.88
CA VAL A 377 13.47 -2.04 8.91
C VAL A 377 13.78 -2.62 10.29
N ILE A 378 14.05 -1.74 11.26
CA ILE A 378 14.27 -2.10 12.67
C ILE A 378 13.19 -1.41 13.50
N PHE A 379 12.43 -2.16 14.28
CA PHE A 379 11.33 -1.63 15.05
C PHE A 379 11.10 -2.36 16.39
N ALA A 380 10.49 -1.66 17.32
CA ALA A 380 10.04 -2.21 18.59
C ALA A 380 8.57 -2.65 18.45
N ASP A 381 8.31 -3.95 18.30
CA ASP A 381 6.98 -4.52 17.99
C ASP A 381 5.94 -4.31 19.10
N LYS A 382 6.38 -4.22 20.36
CA LYS A 382 5.52 -4.08 21.56
C LYS A 382 5.54 -2.70 22.18
N GLU A 383 6.44 -1.81 21.73
CA GLU A 383 6.46 -0.43 22.23
C GLU A 383 5.24 0.31 21.73
N GLU A 384 4.57 1.01 22.62
CA GLU A 384 3.39 1.79 22.31
C GLU A 384 3.75 3.26 22.08
N ARG A 385 3.14 3.87 21.07
CA ARG A 385 3.21 5.32 20.84
C ARG A 385 1.81 5.90 20.64
N VAL A 386 1.66 7.16 20.99
CA VAL A 386 0.49 7.95 20.57
C VAL A 386 0.81 8.57 19.21
N VAL A 387 -0.07 8.37 18.25
CA VAL A 387 0.09 8.98 16.92
C VAL A 387 0.01 10.50 17.06
N SER A 388 1.08 11.19 16.72
CA SER A 388 1.16 12.64 16.78
C SER A 388 0.52 13.27 15.54
N ASP A 389 0.37 14.58 15.50
CA ASP A 389 -0.04 15.37 14.34
C ASP A 389 1.17 15.81 13.47
N HIS A 390 2.37 15.42 13.87
CA HIS A 390 3.60 15.66 13.12
C HIS A 390 3.97 14.42 12.30
N PHE A 391 3.98 14.57 11.00
CA PHE A 391 4.32 13.54 10.03
C PHE A 391 5.52 14.00 9.19
N ALA A 392 6.29 13.05 8.67
CA ALA A 392 7.32 13.32 7.66
C ALA A 392 6.68 13.64 6.29
N SER A 393 5.48 13.09 6.02
CA SER A 393 4.60 13.53 4.94
C SER A 393 4.30 15.02 5.06
N LYS A 394 4.16 15.70 3.93
CA LYS A 394 3.71 17.10 3.87
C LYS A 394 2.30 17.28 4.45
N ALA A 395 1.48 16.25 4.36
CA ALA A 395 0.12 16.25 4.87
C ALA A 395 -0.02 15.50 6.19
N SER A 396 -0.98 15.90 7.01
CA SER A 396 -1.31 15.25 8.29
C SER A 396 -2.77 14.83 8.38
N ASN A 397 -3.42 14.54 7.25
CA ASN A 397 -4.82 14.11 7.20
C ASN A 397 -5.00 12.65 7.64
N SER A 398 -4.64 12.34 8.88
CA SER A 398 -4.79 11.00 9.47
C SER A 398 -5.90 10.99 10.53
N PRO A 399 -6.88 10.07 10.43
CA PRO A 399 -7.89 9.90 11.47
C PRO A 399 -7.34 9.26 12.74
N PHE A 400 -6.13 8.70 12.68
CA PHE A 400 -5.49 7.99 13.80
C PHE A 400 -4.74 8.90 14.76
N ILE A 401 -4.64 10.22 14.49
CA ILE A 401 -4.03 11.19 15.42
C ILE A 401 -4.68 11.10 16.78
N GLY A 402 -3.84 10.94 17.82
CA GLY A 402 -4.23 10.75 19.22
C GLY A 402 -4.52 9.29 19.60
N GLU A 403 -4.50 8.35 18.66
CA GLU A 403 -4.65 6.93 18.98
C GLU A 403 -3.33 6.34 19.50
N LYS A 404 -3.46 5.37 20.41
CA LYS A 404 -2.34 4.61 20.96
C LYS A 404 -2.16 3.32 20.16
N LEU A 405 -1.03 3.18 19.48
CA LEU A 405 -0.72 2.04 18.63
C LEU A 405 0.58 1.37 19.10
N GLN A 406 0.67 0.06 18.91
CA GLN A 406 1.91 -0.72 19.08
C GLN A 406 2.78 -0.62 17.83
N GLY A 407 4.09 -0.69 18.04
CA GLY A 407 5.07 -0.69 16.97
C GLY A 407 5.65 0.70 16.72
N VAL A 408 6.95 0.82 16.97
CA VAL A 408 7.71 2.06 16.78
C VAL A 408 8.91 1.76 15.88
N ILE A 409 8.95 2.39 14.70
CA ILE A 409 10.12 2.32 13.82
C ILE A 409 11.30 2.98 14.51
N LYS A 410 12.43 2.31 14.54
CA LYS A 410 13.69 2.83 15.10
C LYS A 410 14.68 3.21 14.00
N TYR A 411 14.79 2.37 12.98
CA TYR A 411 15.63 2.62 11.80
C TYR A 411 14.98 2.09 10.55
N THR A 412 15.19 2.79 9.46
CA THR A 412 14.98 2.29 8.10
C THR A 412 16.29 2.42 7.35
N ILE A 413 16.72 1.33 6.75
CA ILE A 413 17.97 1.23 6.00
C ILE A 413 17.59 0.84 4.57
N CYS A 414 18.02 1.62 3.60
CA CYS A 414 17.78 1.38 2.18
C CYS A 414 19.11 1.42 1.44
N ASP A 415 19.37 0.41 0.60
CA ASP A 415 20.67 0.28 -0.09
C ASP A 415 21.88 0.30 0.89
N GLY A 416 21.66 -0.10 2.15
CA GLY A 416 22.69 -0.10 3.20
C GLY A 416 22.92 1.22 3.93
N ASP A 417 22.27 2.28 3.53
CA ASP A 417 22.32 3.60 4.18
C ASP A 417 21.14 3.78 5.14
N ILE A 418 21.40 4.39 6.30
CA ILE A 418 20.35 4.75 7.26
C ILE A 418 19.58 5.94 6.70
N VAL A 419 18.36 5.69 6.20
CA VAL A 419 17.48 6.71 5.60
C VAL A 419 16.48 7.29 6.60
N TYR A 420 16.27 6.61 7.73
CA TYR A 420 15.48 7.09 8.86
C TYR A 420 16.03 6.56 10.17
N LYS A 421 16.03 7.42 11.20
CA LYS A 421 16.36 7.11 12.59
C LYS A 421 15.44 7.91 13.51
N ALA A 422 14.70 7.21 14.43
CA ALA A 422 13.79 7.81 15.41
C ALA A 422 14.51 8.58 16.50
#